data_771cecb6dc6b52f49c9a6d9025d77867
#
_entry.id   771cecb6dc6b52f49c9a6d9025d77867
#
_cell.length_a   1.000
_cell.length_b   1.000
_cell.length_c   1.000
_cell.angle_alpha   90.00
_cell.angle_beta   90.00
_cell.angle_gamma   90.00
#
_symmetry.space_group_name_H-M   'P 1'
#
loop_
_entity.id
_entity.type
_entity.pdbx_description
1 polymer ?
#
loop_
_entity_poly.entity_id
_entity_poly.type
_entity_poly.pdbx_seq_one_letter_code
_entity_poly.pdbx_strand_id
1 'polypeptide(L)'
;MMKSYFSRFLHITSSYSGLTRISRWKKFANWFDLDTPIKSECDTMRTDASLKFDNDSFCTGRSMVEMLGVLAIIGVLSVGAIAGYSKAMMKYKLNKQAEQISWLLNAMYRYKDLLGQDKHFASFVPYLKKLGEIPQEMIKDNSIYLYDSFGMKYEMRTNGCYQTCEYANLMINITDTYQNFDICNNIIETSKAFAEQLDHINFWQIKNDDTHTPLYILGNKRCNNNYQCLKNLNKNDIYTICQLCADKKGCLFNIQYTIVD
;
A
#
# COMPACT_ATOMS: atom_id res chain seq x y z
N MET A 1 -28.93 -22.19 -14.88
CA MET A 1 -28.31 -20.92 -15.34
C MET A 1 -27.51 -20.16 -14.26
N MET A 2 -27.69 -20.43 -12.96
CA MET A 2 -26.94 -19.72 -11.88
C MET A 2 -25.50 -20.19 -11.65
N LYS A 3 -25.09 -21.39 -12.04
CA LYS A 3 -23.71 -21.89 -11.90
C LYS A 3 -22.67 -21.21 -12.81
N SER A 4 -23.09 -20.61 -13.92
CA SER A 4 -22.18 -19.98 -14.89
C SER A 4 -21.70 -18.58 -14.48
N TYR A 5 -22.46 -17.85 -13.66
CA TYR A 5 -22.07 -16.52 -13.20
C TYR A 5 -21.07 -16.54 -12.03
N PHE A 6 -21.15 -17.56 -11.19
CA PHE A 6 -20.22 -17.70 -10.06
C PHE A 6 -18.80 -18.10 -10.51
N SER A 7 -18.69 -18.85 -11.61
CA SER A 7 -17.40 -19.26 -12.18
C SER A 7 -16.63 -18.09 -12.80
N ARG A 8 -17.30 -17.09 -13.37
CA ARG A 8 -16.65 -15.90 -13.94
C ARG A 8 -16.15 -14.91 -12.89
N PHE A 9 -16.80 -14.85 -11.72
CA PHE A 9 -16.33 -13.99 -10.63
C PHE A 9 -15.06 -14.49 -9.94
N LEU A 10 -14.86 -15.82 -9.94
CA LEU A 10 -13.65 -16.46 -9.40
C LEU A 10 -12.43 -16.34 -10.32
N HIS A 11 -12.62 -16.13 -11.63
CA HIS A 11 -11.50 -15.95 -12.57
C HIS A 11 -10.88 -14.56 -12.58
N ILE A 12 -11.57 -13.53 -12.08
CA ILE A 12 -11.03 -12.16 -12.03
C ILE A 12 -10.09 -11.96 -10.83
N THR A 13 -10.17 -12.83 -9.81
CA THR A 13 -9.31 -12.74 -8.61
C THR A 13 -8.05 -13.62 -8.66
N SER A 14 -7.82 -14.37 -9.75
CA SER A 14 -6.73 -15.34 -9.87
C SER A 14 -5.41 -14.79 -10.40
N SER A 15 -5.28 -13.47 -10.61
CA SER A 15 -4.04 -12.87 -11.15
C SER A 15 -3.19 -12.13 -10.12
N TYR A 16 -3.37 -12.38 -8.82
CA TYR A 16 -2.49 -11.86 -7.78
C TYR A 16 -1.80 -13.00 -7.04
N SER A 17 -0.54 -13.19 -7.37
CA SER A 17 0.44 -14.06 -6.72
C SER A 17 0.55 -13.78 -5.22
N GLY A 18 0.22 -14.78 -4.39
CA GLY A 18 0.43 -14.73 -2.94
C GLY A 18 -0.22 -15.91 -2.22
N LEU A 19 0.46 -17.03 -2.18
CA LEU A 19 0.03 -18.33 -1.60
C LEU A 19 -0.34 -18.32 -0.10
N THR A 20 -0.33 -17.18 0.58
CA THR A 20 -0.61 -17.09 2.04
C THR A 20 -2.03 -16.64 2.38
N ARG A 21 -2.88 -16.27 1.40
CA ARG A 21 -4.24 -15.79 1.68
C ARG A 21 -5.32 -16.89 1.70
N ILE A 22 -5.06 -18.05 1.12
CA ILE A 22 -6.06 -19.14 1.02
C ILE A 22 -6.38 -19.75 2.40
N SER A 23 -5.40 -19.79 3.33
CA SER A 23 -5.62 -20.33 4.67
C SER A 23 -6.51 -19.47 5.56
N ARG A 24 -6.55 -18.16 5.31
CA ARG A 24 -7.36 -17.22 6.11
C ARG A 24 -8.82 -17.18 5.65
N TRP A 25 -9.08 -17.44 4.37
CA TRP A 25 -10.44 -17.56 3.83
C TRP A 25 -11.14 -18.85 4.28
N LYS A 26 -10.40 -19.96 4.43
CA LYS A 26 -10.95 -21.19 5.02
C LYS A 26 -11.41 -20.99 6.46
N LYS A 27 -10.74 -20.16 7.25
CA LYS A 27 -11.21 -19.81 8.60
C LYS A 27 -12.47 -18.92 8.60
N PHE A 28 -12.65 -18.08 7.57
CA PHE A 28 -13.83 -17.22 7.46
C PHE A 28 -15.05 -18.00 6.96
N ALA A 29 -14.87 -18.99 6.07
CA ALA A 29 -15.93 -19.89 5.62
C ALA A 29 -16.41 -20.82 6.74
N ASN A 30 -15.52 -21.22 7.65
CA ASN A 30 -15.90 -22.01 8.84
C ASN A 30 -16.62 -21.21 9.94
N TRP A 31 -16.67 -19.91 9.84
CA TRP A 31 -17.45 -19.07 10.79
C TRP A 31 -18.91 -18.91 10.34
N PHE A 32 -19.19 -19.05 9.06
CA PHE A 32 -20.53 -19.29 8.56
C PHE A 32 -20.69 -20.79 8.39
N ASP A 33 -21.03 -21.49 9.46
CA ASP A 33 -21.39 -22.91 9.46
C ASP A 33 -22.69 -23.07 8.67
N LEU A 34 -22.56 -23.06 7.34
CA LEU A 34 -23.68 -23.23 6.39
C LEU A 34 -24.11 -24.71 6.27
N ASP A 35 -23.43 -25.61 6.98
CA ASP A 35 -23.72 -27.05 7.02
C ASP A 35 -24.48 -27.49 8.29
N THR A 36 -24.93 -26.58 9.13
CA THR A 36 -25.93 -26.97 10.13
C THR A 36 -27.21 -27.31 9.36
N PRO A 37 -27.63 -28.60 9.34
CA PRO A 37 -28.94 -28.91 8.80
C PRO A 37 -29.94 -28.13 9.63
N ILE A 38 -30.69 -27.22 8.99
CA ILE A 38 -31.84 -26.59 9.58
C ILE A 38 -32.80 -27.73 9.86
N LYS A 39 -32.69 -28.34 11.04
CA LYS A 39 -33.76 -29.21 11.56
C LYS A 39 -34.97 -28.31 11.66
N SER A 40 -35.88 -28.52 10.72
CA SER A 40 -37.21 -27.92 10.87
C SER A 40 -37.75 -28.48 12.16
N GLU A 41 -38.17 -27.61 13.07
CA GLU A 41 -38.76 -27.96 14.37
C GLU A 41 -40.08 -28.75 14.25
N CYS A 42 -40.44 -29.12 13.03
CA CYS A 42 -41.58 -29.98 12.70
C CYS A 42 -41.29 -31.47 12.82
N ASP A 43 -40.01 -31.92 12.97
CA ASP A 43 -39.69 -33.36 12.98
C ASP A 43 -39.78 -34.04 14.36
N THR A 44 -40.09 -33.29 15.42
CA THR A 44 -40.09 -33.85 16.79
C THR A 44 -41.47 -34.15 17.37
N MET A 45 -42.55 -34.10 16.57
CA MET A 45 -43.90 -34.54 17.05
C MET A 45 -44.51 -35.61 16.18
N ARG A 46 -43.85 -36.77 16.10
CA ARG A 46 -44.47 -37.97 15.50
C ARG A 46 -44.12 -39.26 16.26
N THR A 47 -44.39 -39.30 17.54
CA THR A 47 -44.58 -40.55 18.28
C THR A 47 -45.46 -40.22 19.48
N ASP A 48 -46.75 -40.15 19.28
CA ASP A 48 -47.72 -40.73 20.22
C ASP A 48 -49.13 -40.59 19.59
N ALA A 49 -49.66 -41.74 19.32
CA ALA A 49 -51.00 -41.87 18.83
C ALA A 49 -52.01 -41.57 19.97
N SER A 50 -52.87 -40.66 19.72
CA SER A 50 -54.25 -40.54 20.23
C SER A 50 -54.66 -39.12 20.59
N LEU A 51 -55.71 -38.70 19.90
CA LEU A 51 -56.68 -37.68 20.28
C LEU A 51 -56.43 -36.22 19.87
N LYS A 52 -57.42 -35.84 19.06
CA LYS A 52 -58.01 -34.52 18.83
C LYS A 52 -57.37 -33.63 17.79
N PHE A 53 -58.17 -33.55 16.71
CA PHE A 53 -58.28 -32.37 15.84
C PHE A 53 -58.35 -31.09 16.64
N ASP A 54 -57.31 -30.28 16.53
CA ASP A 54 -57.45 -28.85 16.54
C ASP A 54 -56.54 -28.31 15.45
N ASN A 55 -57.15 -27.58 14.53
CA ASN A 55 -56.54 -26.88 13.44
C ASN A 55 -55.55 -25.86 13.98
N ASP A 56 -54.52 -25.63 13.18
CA ASP A 56 -53.63 -24.49 13.16
C ASP A 56 -52.25 -24.66 13.85
N SER A 57 -51.53 -25.73 13.48
CA SER A 57 -50.06 -25.62 13.48
C SER A 57 -49.61 -25.23 12.07
N PHE A 58 -49.77 -23.93 11.74
CA PHE A 58 -49.14 -23.32 10.62
C PHE A 58 -47.62 -23.36 10.86
N CYS A 59 -46.96 -24.36 10.31
CA CYS A 59 -45.51 -24.24 10.05
C CYS A 59 -45.35 -23.08 9.06
N THR A 60 -45.17 -21.88 9.56
CA THR A 60 -44.85 -20.71 8.76
C THR A 60 -43.47 -20.90 8.20
N GLY A 61 -43.34 -21.66 7.11
CA GLY A 61 -42.17 -21.63 6.28
C GLY A 61 -41.91 -20.18 5.90
N ARG A 62 -40.76 -19.64 6.24
CA ARG A 62 -40.36 -18.29 5.80
C ARG A 62 -40.66 -18.18 4.31
N SER A 63 -41.45 -17.20 3.95
CA SER A 63 -41.83 -16.95 2.56
C SER A 63 -40.57 -16.85 1.70
N MET A 64 -40.56 -17.47 0.52
CA MET A 64 -39.47 -17.31 -0.45
C MET A 64 -39.11 -15.84 -0.70
N VAL A 65 -40.12 -14.97 -0.61
CA VAL A 65 -39.95 -13.50 -0.79
C VAL A 65 -39.14 -12.90 0.36
N GLU A 66 -39.35 -13.34 1.61
CA GLU A 66 -38.55 -12.86 2.77
C GLU A 66 -37.06 -13.29 2.62
N MET A 67 -36.82 -14.53 2.20
CA MET A 67 -35.46 -15.01 1.94
C MET A 67 -34.77 -14.20 0.82
N LEU A 68 -35.47 -13.91 -0.27
CA LEU A 68 -34.97 -13.06 -1.35
C LEU A 68 -34.69 -11.65 -0.89
N GLY A 69 -35.54 -11.07 -0.04
CA GLY A 69 -35.36 -9.76 0.54
C GLY A 69 -34.08 -9.66 1.39
N VAL A 70 -33.87 -10.65 2.27
CA VAL A 70 -32.68 -10.72 3.12
C VAL A 70 -31.40 -10.86 2.27
N LEU A 71 -31.41 -11.73 1.24
CA LEU A 71 -30.28 -11.89 0.33
C LEU A 71 -29.96 -10.62 -0.45
N ALA A 72 -30.98 -9.87 -0.89
CA ALA A 72 -30.80 -8.60 -1.57
C ALA A 72 -30.13 -7.56 -0.66
N ILE A 73 -30.57 -7.44 0.59
CA ILE A 73 -29.96 -6.52 1.58
C ILE A 73 -28.52 -6.90 1.87
N ILE A 74 -28.23 -8.18 2.13
CA ILE A 74 -26.86 -8.66 2.36
C ILE A 74 -25.98 -8.40 1.14
N GLY A 75 -26.50 -8.59 -0.08
CA GLY A 75 -25.78 -8.30 -1.31
C GLY A 75 -25.35 -6.84 -1.41
N VAL A 76 -26.26 -5.90 -1.19
CA VAL A 76 -25.98 -4.45 -1.23
C VAL A 76 -24.99 -4.05 -0.13
N LEU A 77 -25.18 -4.52 1.09
CA LEU A 77 -24.29 -4.22 2.22
C LEU A 77 -22.87 -4.79 1.98
N SER A 78 -22.77 -5.99 1.41
CA SER A 78 -21.47 -6.62 1.12
C SER A 78 -20.67 -5.82 0.09
N VAL A 79 -21.30 -5.35 -0.99
CA VAL A 79 -20.64 -4.51 -2.00
C VAL A 79 -20.15 -3.19 -1.42
N GLY A 80 -21.00 -2.52 -0.63
CA GLY A 80 -20.64 -1.27 0.06
C GLY A 80 -19.48 -1.45 1.05
N ALA A 81 -19.51 -2.53 1.82
CA ALA A 81 -18.46 -2.84 2.79
C ALA A 81 -17.11 -3.11 2.11
N ILE A 82 -17.07 -3.84 0.98
CA ILE A 82 -15.83 -4.13 0.23
C ILE A 82 -15.23 -2.84 -0.34
N ALA A 83 -16.06 -1.97 -0.94
CA ALA A 83 -15.60 -0.70 -1.49
C ALA A 83 -15.05 0.23 -0.40
N GLY A 84 -15.73 0.34 0.74
CA GLY A 84 -15.29 1.11 1.91
C GLY A 84 -13.99 0.58 2.50
N TYR A 85 -13.85 -0.74 2.63
CA TYR A 85 -12.64 -1.39 3.13
C TYR A 85 -11.44 -1.14 2.23
N SER A 86 -11.60 -1.24 0.90
CA SER A 86 -10.51 -1.00 -0.06
C SER A 86 -9.98 0.43 0.04
N LYS A 87 -10.87 1.42 0.15
CA LYS A 87 -10.50 2.83 0.31
C LYS A 87 -9.82 3.10 1.67
N ALA A 88 -10.32 2.52 2.74
CA ALA A 88 -9.71 2.63 4.07
C ALA A 88 -8.31 2.00 4.10
N MET A 89 -8.14 0.83 3.48
CA MET A 89 -6.86 0.14 3.40
C MET A 89 -5.84 0.92 2.57
N MET A 90 -6.26 1.55 1.47
CA MET A 90 -5.41 2.43 0.67
C MET A 90 -4.89 3.60 1.52
N LYS A 91 -5.79 4.30 2.21
CA LYS A 91 -5.44 5.42 3.08
C LYS A 91 -4.49 4.99 4.22
N TYR A 92 -4.74 3.83 4.83
CA TYR A 92 -3.86 3.26 5.84
C TYR A 92 -2.45 3.04 5.30
N LYS A 93 -2.33 2.45 4.10
CA LYS A 93 -1.03 2.22 3.46
C LYS A 93 -0.28 3.50 3.13
N LEU A 94 -0.96 4.53 2.63
CA LEU A 94 -0.36 5.85 2.36
C LEU A 94 0.15 6.50 3.65
N ASN A 95 -0.64 6.51 4.71
CA ASN A 95 -0.21 7.04 6.01
C ASN A 95 1.01 6.27 6.55
N LYS A 96 0.99 4.95 6.45
CA LYS A 96 2.11 4.10 6.88
C LYS A 96 3.37 4.35 6.06
N GLN A 97 3.24 4.53 4.74
CA GLN A 97 4.35 4.91 3.87
C GLN A 97 4.93 6.27 4.26
N ALA A 98 4.09 7.29 4.51
CA ALA A 98 4.55 8.62 4.94
C ALA A 98 5.31 8.54 6.27
N GLU A 99 4.84 7.76 7.24
CA GLU A 99 5.53 7.49 8.50
C GLU A 99 6.90 6.84 8.26
N GLN A 100 6.96 5.80 7.42
CA GLN A 100 8.19 5.08 7.08
C GLN A 100 9.21 6.00 6.39
N ILE A 101 8.79 6.80 5.39
CA ILE A 101 9.64 7.78 4.71
C ILE A 101 10.17 8.81 5.71
N SER A 102 9.30 9.38 6.53
CA SER A 102 9.68 10.37 7.54
C SER A 102 10.70 9.82 8.52
N TRP A 103 10.54 8.57 8.94
CA TRP A 103 11.50 7.89 9.80
C TRP A 103 12.87 7.76 9.13
N LEU A 104 12.91 7.26 7.89
CA LEU A 104 14.14 7.11 7.14
C LEU A 104 14.84 8.44 6.87
N LEU A 105 14.10 9.49 6.51
CA LEU A 105 14.64 10.82 6.29
C LEU A 105 15.24 11.41 7.57
N ASN A 106 14.58 11.24 8.72
CA ASN A 106 15.12 11.66 10.02
C ASN A 106 16.39 10.87 10.39
N ALA A 107 16.40 9.55 10.19
CA ALA A 107 17.57 8.74 10.44
C ALA A 107 18.75 9.16 9.55
N MET A 108 18.51 9.39 8.26
CA MET A 108 19.54 9.89 7.34
C MET A 108 20.10 11.25 7.79
N TYR A 109 19.25 12.20 8.13
CA TYR A 109 19.67 13.52 8.57
C TYR A 109 20.51 13.46 9.85
N ARG A 110 20.13 12.60 10.80
CA ARG A 110 20.85 12.41 12.07
C ARG A 110 22.24 11.84 11.89
N TYR A 111 22.41 10.93 10.94
CA TYR A 111 23.66 10.19 10.73
C TYR A 111 24.44 10.65 9.49
N LYS A 112 24.02 11.72 8.80
CA LYS A 112 24.62 12.20 7.55
C LYS A 112 26.14 12.40 7.67
N ASP A 113 26.60 13.01 8.76
CA ASP A 113 28.01 13.34 8.96
C ASP A 113 28.90 12.10 9.16
N LEU A 114 28.35 11.03 9.73
CA LEU A 114 29.03 9.74 9.85
C LEU A 114 29.09 9.00 8.51
N LEU A 115 28.05 9.15 7.68
CA LEU A 115 27.95 8.49 6.39
C LEU A 115 28.88 9.11 5.34
N GLY A 116 29.20 10.41 5.45
CA GLY A 116 30.10 11.12 4.54
C GLY A 116 31.57 10.70 4.62
N GLN A 117 31.95 9.96 5.64
CA GLN A 117 33.32 9.43 5.79
C GLN A 117 33.58 8.18 4.93
N ASP A 118 32.56 7.55 4.42
CA ASP A 118 32.69 6.37 3.56
C ASP A 118 33.01 6.81 2.12
N LYS A 119 34.19 6.39 1.63
CA LYS A 119 34.70 6.78 0.29
C LYS A 119 34.06 6.00 -0.86
N HIS A 120 33.12 5.12 -0.59
CA HIS A 120 32.50 4.24 -1.56
C HIS A 120 30.96 4.39 -1.56
N PHE A 121 30.33 4.13 -2.70
CA PHE A 121 28.86 4.03 -2.83
C PHE A 121 28.29 2.90 -1.98
N ALA A 122 28.51 2.95 -0.69
CA ALA A 122 28.07 1.92 0.23
C ALA A 122 26.61 2.14 0.66
N SER A 123 25.85 1.07 0.71
CA SER A 123 24.55 1.08 1.37
C SER A 123 24.77 1.21 2.87
N PHE A 124 24.15 2.19 3.50
CA PHE A 124 24.19 2.34 4.95
C PHE A 124 23.02 1.67 5.67
N VAL A 125 22.16 0.95 4.95
CA VAL A 125 21.09 0.13 5.52
C VAL A 125 21.62 -0.87 6.58
N PRO A 126 22.73 -1.61 6.34
CA PRO A 126 23.25 -2.53 7.35
C PRO A 126 23.68 -1.83 8.65
N TYR A 127 24.21 -0.61 8.55
CA TYR A 127 24.60 0.19 9.70
C TYR A 127 23.37 0.64 10.51
N LEU A 128 22.39 1.23 9.84
CA LEU A 128 21.15 1.67 10.49
C LEU A 128 20.33 0.51 11.07
N LYS A 129 20.39 -0.68 10.46
CA LYS A 129 19.81 -1.91 11.05
C LYS A 129 20.43 -2.26 12.40
N LYS A 130 21.76 -2.19 12.50
CA LYS A 130 22.47 -2.48 13.76
C LYS A 130 22.15 -1.47 14.86
N LEU A 131 21.87 -0.22 14.49
CA LEU A 131 21.48 0.83 15.43
C LEU A 131 19.99 0.76 15.82
N GLY A 132 19.19 -0.10 15.17
CA GLY A 132 17.75 -0.16 15.39
C GLY A 132 16.96 1.03 14.81
N GLU A 133 17.57 1.78 13.89
CA GLU A 133 17.01 2.99 13.27
C GLU A 133 16.13 2.68 12.05
N ILE A 134 15.84 1.43 11.76
CA ILE A 134 14.96 1.03 10.66
C ILE A 134 13.74 0.30 11.20
N PRO A 135 12.52 0.72 10.83
CA PRO A 135 11.31 0.01 11.19
C PRO A 135 11.37 -1.47 10.77
N GLN A 136 11.09 -2.38 11.70
CA GLN A 136 11.23 -3.82 11.47
C GLN A 136 10.37 -4.34 10.31
N GLU A 137 9.20 -3.75 10.11
CA GLU A 137 8.30 -4.11 9.01
C GLU A 137 8.85 -3.78 7.61
N MET A 138 9.84 -2.88 7.51
CA MET A 138 10.51 -2.54 6.25
C MET A 138 11.62 -3.53 5.89
N ILE A 139 12.05 -4.36 6.84
CA ILE A 139 13.14 -5.31 6.66
C ILE A 139 12.56 -6.62 6.14
N LYS A 140 12.94 -6.99 4.92
CA LYS A 140 12.69 -8.32 4.35
C LYS A 140 14.04 -9.00 4.16
N ASP A 141 14.26 -10.11 4.84
CA ASP A 141 15.49 -10.91 4.76
C ASP A 141 16.79 -10.12 5.13
N ASN A 142 17.93 -10.68 4.80
CA ASN A 142 19.25 -10.03 4.97
C ASN A 142 19.58 -9.04 3.83
N SER A 143 18.58 -8.53 3.12
CA SER A 143 18.75 -7.60 2.00
C SER A 143 19.27 -6.23 2.47
N ILE A 144 20.02 -5.57 1.60
CA ILE A 144 20.38 -4.15 1.72
C ILE A 144 19.22 -3.22 1.32
N TYR A 145 18.13 -3.80 0.83
CA TYR A 145 16.93 -3.07 0.44
C TYR A 145 15.88 -3.08 1.54
N LEU A 146 15.12 -2.00 1.60
CA LEU A 146 13.96 -1.87 2.47
C LEU A 146 12.68 -1.88 1.62
N TYR A 147 11.56 -2.18 2.25
CA TYR A 147 10.28 -2.25 1.55
C TYR A 147 9.21 -1.57 2.38
N ASP A 148 8.40 -0.74 1.72
CA ASP A 148 7.30 -0.05 2.38
C ASP A 148 6.01 -0.88 2.44
N SER A 149 4.93 -0.23 2.90
CA SER A 149 3.58 -0.80 3.00
C SER A 149 2.96 -1.19 1.66
N PHE A 150 3.44 -0.65 0.54
CA PHE A 150 3.06 -1.01 -0.82
C PHE A 150 3.95 -2.09 -1.42
N GLY A 151 5.08 -2.40 -0.79
CA GLY A 151 6.11 -3.29 -1.29
C GLY A 151 7.09 -2.61 -2.24
N MET A 152 7.09 -1.26 -2.28
CA MET A 152 8.08 -0.51 -3.05
C MET A 152 9.46 -0.66 -2.43
N LYS A 153 10.46 -0.71 -3.30
CA LYS A 153 11.86 -0.91 -2.93
C LYS A 153 12.52 0.42 -2.60
N TYR A 154 13.19 0.46 -1.46
CA TYR A 154 13.97 1.59 -0.98
C TYR A 154 15.44 1.20 -0.88
N GLU A 155 16.31 2.12 -1.26
CA GLU A 155 17.76 1.99 -1.13
C GLU A 155 18.32 3.24 -0.49
N MET A 156 19.19 3.08 0.50
CA MET A 156 19.88 4.17 1.17
C MET A 156 21.38 4.04 0.92
N ARG A 157 21.98 5.07 0.31
CA ARG A 157 23.41 5.06 -0.03
C ARG A 157 24.00 6.46 -0.12
N THR A 158 25.32 6.55 -0.02
CA THR A 158 26.05 7.78 -0.33
C THR A 158 26.18 7.97 -1.85
N ASN A 159 26.33 9.21 -2.30
CA ASN A 159 26.54 9.58 -3.71
C ASN A 159 27.48 10.76 -3.84
N GLY A 160 27.97 11.02 -5.08
CA GLY A 160 28.91 12.10 -5.34
C GLY A 160 30.28 11.90 -4.69
N CYS A 161 30.71 10.64 -4.51
CA CYS A 161 31.95 10.31 -3.80
C CYS A 161 33.15 10.34 -4.75
N TYR A 162 33.97 11.39 -4.69
CA TYR A 162 35.28 11.44 -5.35
C TYR A 162 36.40 11.27 -4.32
N GLN A 163 36.48 12.12 -3.31
CA GLN A 163 37.35 12.01 -2.13
C GLN A 163 36.54 11.85 -0.85
N THR A 164 35.47 12.58 -0.75
CA THR A 164 34.43 12.50 0.25
C THR A 164 33.08 12.37 -0.44
N CYS A 165 32.08 11.80 0.23
CA CYS A 165 30.75 11.72 -0.33
C CYS A 165 30.00 13.03 -0.05
N GLU A 166 29.37 13.61 -1.08
CA GLU A 166 28.67 14.89 -0.98
C GLU A 166 27.23 14.73 -0.50
N TYR A 167 26.61 13.59 -0.87
CA TYR A 167 25.18 13.39 -0.64
C TYR A 167 24.87 12.05 0.02
N ALA A 168 23.92 12.07 0.95
CA ALA A 168 23.19 10.91 1.43
C ALA A 168 21.85 10.80 0.69
N ASN A 169 21.59 9.67 0.09
CA ASN A 169 20.46 9.45 -0.80
C ASN A 169 19.48 8.42 -0.25
N LEU A 170 18.20 8.75 -0.32
CA LEU A 170 17.10 7.81 -0.23
C LEU A 170 16.49 7.61 -1.62
N MET A 171 16.71 6.45 -2.21
CA MET A 171 16.16 6.08 -3.51
C MET A 171 14.91 5.26 -3.31
N ILE A 172 13.82 5.67 -3.97
CA ILE A 172 12.51 5.00 -3.93
C ILE A 172 12.14 4.62 -5.35
N ASN A 173 12.03 3.33 -5.61
CA ASN A 173 11.64 2.82 -6.92
C ASN A 173 10.15 2.47 -6.90
N ILE A 174 9.34 3.27 -7.61
CA ILE A 174 7.92 3.04 -7.83
C ILE A 174 7.79 2.19 -9.09
N THR A 175 7.46 0.93 -8.89
CA THR A 175 7.21 -0.02 -9.99
C THR A 175 5.77 0.08 -10.48
N ASP A 176 5.52 -0.46 -11.67
CA ASP A 176 4.22 -0.43 -12.36
C ASP A 176 3.07 -0.95 -11.48
N THR A 177 2.34 -0.02 -10.88
CA THR A 177 1.09 -0.27 -10.17
C THR A 177 0.04 0.78 -10.54
N TYR A 178 -1.23 0.41 -10.42
CA TYR A 178 -2.33 1.37 -10.62
C TYR A 178 -2.39 2.48 -9.54
N GLN A 179 -1.51 2.42 -8.53
CA GLN A 179 -1.42 3.36 -7.40
C GLN A 179 -0.24 4.31 -7.52
N ASN A 180 0.53 4.27 -8.63
CA ASN A 180 1.75 5.05 -8.80
C ASN A 180 1.53 6.55 -8.57
N PHE A 181 0.39 7.09 -9.00
CA PHE A 181 0.05 8.49 -8.78
C PHE A 181 -0.07 8.84 -7.29
N ASP A 182 -0.84 8.04 -6.53
CA ASP A 182 -1.07 8.29 -5.10
C ASP A 182 0.22 8.13 -4.29
N ILE A 183 1.03 7.13 -4.63
CA ILE A 183 2.35 6.88 -4.02
C ILE A 183 3.28 8.06 -4.29
N CYS A 184 3.38 8.53 -5.54
CA CYS A 184 4.19 9.69 -5.93
C CYS A 184 3.76 10.94 -5.15
N ASN A 185 2.47 11.25 -5.14
CA ASN A 185 1.93 12.39 -4.41
C ASN A 185 2.28 12.32 -2.91
N ASN A 186 2.14 11.16 -2.32
CA ASN A 186 2.46 10.93 -0.90
C ASN A 186 3.96 11.13 -0.60
N ILE A 187 4.85 10.68 -1.49
CA ILE A 187 6.31 10.88 -1.34
C ILE A 187 6.65 12.37 -1.39
N ILE A 188 6.13 13.12 -2.36
CA ILE A 188 6.40 14.56 -2.49
C ILE A 188 5.84 15.32 -1.30
N GLU A 189 4.58 15.09 -0.92
CA GLU A 189 3.96 15.77 0.22
C GLU A 189 4.69 15.46 1.54
N THR A 190 5.12 14.23 1.75
CA THR A 190 5.93 13.86 2.92
C THR A 190 7.29 14.57 2.90
N SER A 191 7.94 14.65 1.73
CA SER A 191 9.25 15.30 1.58
C SER A 191 9.19 16.81 1.82
N LYS A 192 8.05 17.47 1.59
CA LYS A 192 7.86 18.90 1.89
C LYS A 192 8.07 19.24 3.36
N ALA A 193 7.77 18.31 4.27
CA ALA A 193 8.04 18.52 5.69
C ALA A 193 9.55 18.62 6.02
N PHE A 194 10.40 18.14 5.12
CA PHE A 194 11.86 18.13 5.24
C PHE A 194 12.54 19.14 4.30
N ALA A 195 11.79 20.05 3.69
CA ALA A 195 12.28 20.96 2.66
C ALA A 195 13.45 21.85 3.11
N GLU A 196 13.55 22.16 4.41
CA GLU A 196 14.65 22.94 4.97
C GLU A 196 15.95 22.14 5.14
N GLN A 197 15.85 20.81 5.27
CA GLN A 197 16.98 19.92 5.44
C GLN A 197 17.45 19.32 4.13
N LEU A 198 16.52 19.09 3.19
CA LEU A 198 16.82 18.48 1.91
C LEU A 198 17.61 19.41 0.99
N ASP A 199 18.57 18.84 0.27
CA ASP A 199 19.28 19.51 -0.83
C ASP A 199 18.38 19.58 -2.06
N HIS A 200 17.98 18.43 -2.58
CA HIS A 200 17.06 18.32 -3.69
C HIS A 200 16.45 16.94 -3.81
N ILE A 201 15.42 16.83 -4.65
CA ILE A 201 14.84 15.57 -5.09
C ILE A 201 15.07 15.46 -6.59
N ASN A 202 15.75 14.40 -7.01
CA ASN A 202 15.79 13.99 -8.40
C ASN A 202 14.64 13.03 -8.65
N PHE A 203 13.89 13.32 -9.67
CA PHE A 203 12.80 12.49 -10.14
C PHE A 203 13.09 12.04 -11.56
N TRP A 204 12.94 10.75 -11.84
CA TRP A 204 13.07 10.18 -13.16
C TRP A 204 11.84 9.37 -13.51
N GLN A 205 11.21 9.73 -14.62
CA GLN A 205 10.21 8.90 -15.25
C GLN A 205 10.90 7.73 -15.97
N ILE A 206 10.47 6.51 -15.73
CA ILE A 206 10.95 5.32 -16.45
C ILE A 206 10.09 5.15 -17.70
N LYS A 207 10.67 5.44 -18.88
CA LYS A 207 10.01 5.33 -20.17
C LYS A 207 10.18 3.94 -20.79
N ASN A 208 9.36 3.65 -21.80
CA ASN A 208 9.38 2.36 -22.52
C ASN A 208 10.68 2.09 -23.29
N ASP A 209 11.41 3.13 -23.67
CA ASP A 209 12.69 3.10 -24.39
C ASP A 209 13.91 3.16 -23.46
N ASP A 210 13.72 2.96 -22.14
CA ASP A 210 14.71 3.11 -21.10
C ASP A 210 15.36 4.51 -21.03
N THR A 211 14.80 5.50 -21.71
CA THR A 211 15.21 6.89 -21.55
C THR A 211 14.65 7.46 -20.25
N HIS A 212 15.43 8.32 -19.61
CA HIS A 212 15.05 8.99 -18.37
C HIS A 212 14.97 10.48 -18.63
N THR A 213 13.88 11.12 -18.21
CA THR A 213 13.78 12.58 -18.18
C THR A 213 13.94 13.01 -16.73
N PRO A 214 15.09 13.58 -16.35
CA PRO A 214 15.29 14.04 -14.99
C PRO A 214 14.50 15.32 -14.74
N LEU A 215 13.86 15.38 -13.59
CA LEU A 215 13.26 16.58 -13.04
C LEU A 215 13.91 16.84 -11.68
N TYR A 216 14.33 18.08 -11.45
CA TYR A 216 14.95 18.52 -10.20
C TYR A 216 13.98 19.38 -9.41
N ILE A 217 13.76 19.03 -8.15
CA ILE A 217 12.98 19.83 -7.20
C ILE A 217 13.94 20.21 -6.06
N LEU A 218 14.26 21.49 -5.94
CA LEU A 218 15.23 21.96 -4.99
C LEU A 218 14.63 22.07 -3.58
N GLY A 219 15.43 21.72 -2.59
CA GLY A 219 15.17 22.05 -1.19
C GLY A 219 15.21 23.57 -0.97
N ASN A 220 14.75 24.00 0.21
CA ASN A 220 14.59 25.44 0.46
C ASN A 220 15.90 26.21 0.47
N LYS A 221 16.98 25.61 0.98
CA LYS A 221 18.32 26.25 1.04
C LYS A 221 18.91 26.53 -0.34
N ARG A 222 18.61 25.72 -1.34
CA ARG A 222 19.11 25.86 -2.73
C ARG A 222 18.08 26.45 -3.69
N CYS A 223 16.90 26.79 -3.18
CA CYS A 223 15.80 27.32 -3.98
C CYS A 223 16.22 28.54 -4.79
N ASN A 224 16.00 28.51 -6.09
CA ASN A 224 16.27 29.60 -7.02
C ASN A 224 15.16 29.68 -8.09
N ASN A 225 15.16 30.71 -8.91
CA ASN A 225 14.11 30.96 -9.89
C ASN A 225 14.17 30.04 -11.12
N ASN A 226 15.22 29.25 -11.28
CA ASN A 226 15.41 28.42 -12.47
C ASN A 226 14.82 27.02 -12.31
N TYR A 227 14.50 26.59 -11.09
CA TYR A 227 14.01 25.28 -10.76
C TYR A 227 12.79 25.35 -9.85
N GLN A 228 12.02 24.27 -9.84
CA GLN A 228 10.92 24.12 -8.89
C GLN A 228 11.49 23.94 -7.47
N CYS A 229 10.90 24.64 -6.51
CA CYS A 229 11.31 24.57 -5.12
C CYS A 229 10.26 23.82 -4.30
N LEU A 230 10.71 22.89 -3.47
CA LEU A 230 9.86 21.97 -2.74
C LEU A 230 8.78 22.69 -1.89
N LYS A 231 9.15 23.80 -1.22
CA LYS A 231 8.19 24.59 -0.43
C LYS A 231 7.13 25.30 -1.25
N ASN A 232 7.45 25.62 -2.51
CA ASN A 232 6.57 26.42 -3.39
C ASN A 232 5.64 25.55 -4.22
N LEU A 233 5.85 24.23 -4.21
CA LEU A 233 4.99 23.30 -4.94
C LEU A 233 3.55 23.39 -4.42
N ASN A 234 2.64 23.77 -5.29
CA ASN A 234 1.22 23.68 -5.03
C ASN A 234 0.65 22.33 -5.48
N LYS A 235 -0.61 22.07 -5.19
CA LYS A 235 -1.26 20.79 -5.53
C LYS A 235 -1.28 20.48 -7.02
N ASN A 236 -1.37 21.52 -7.87
CA ASN A 236 -1.41 21.36 -9.31
C ASN A 236 -0.02 21.00 -9.86
N ASP A 237 1.06 21.56 -9.28
CA ASP A 237 2.44 21.21 -9.63
C ASP A 237 2.70 19.73 -9.31
N ILE A 238 2.34 19.29 -8.08
CA ILE A 238 2.48 17.90 -7.65
C ILE A 238 1.67 16.98 -8.53
N TYR A 239 0.44 17.37 -8.88
CA TYR A 239 -0.39 16.62 -9.80
C TYR A 239 0.31 16.43 -11.15
N THR A 240 0.86 17.49 -11.74
CA THR A 240 1.56 17.43 -13.02
C THR A 240 2.80 16.54 -12.97
N ILE A 241 3.59 16.62 -11.89
CA ILE A 241 4.77 15.76 -11.68
C ILE A 241 4.33 14.30 -11.58
N CYS A 242 3.32 14.01 -10.76
CA CYS A 242 2.89 12.65 -10.50
C CYS A 242 2.11 11.99 -11.63
N GLN A 243 1.55 12.78 -12.58
CA GLN A 243 1.03 12.26 -13.85
C GLN A 243 2.13 11.55 -14.65
N LEU A 244 3.37 12.05 -14.59
CA LEU A 244 4.51 11.39 -15.25
C LEU A 244 4.81 10.02 -14.63
N CYS A 245 4.47 9.81 -13.36
CA CYS A 245 4.64 8.55 -12.65
C CYS A 245 3.51 7.54 -12.90
N ALA A 246 2.35 8.02 -13.36
CA ALA A 246 1.18 7.19 -13.64
C ALA A 246 1.33 6.35 -14.91
N ASP A 247 2.32 6.65 -15.76
CA ASP A 247 2.64 5.85 -16.93
C ASP A 247 3.16 4.46 -16.56
N LYS A 248 3.01 3.51 -17.48
CA LYS A 248 3.09 2.06 -17.24
C LYS A 248 4.37 1.50 -16.62
N LYS A 249 5.50 2.22 -16.66
CA LYS A 249 6.77 1.70 -16.10
C LYS A 249 7.13 2.25 -14.71
N GLY A 250 6.42 3.26 -14.23
CA GLY A 250 6.69 3.86 -12.92
C GLY A 250 7.75 4.97 -12.96
N CYS A 251 8.32 5.24 -11.82
CA CYS A 251 9.31 6.31 -11.65
C CYS A 251 10.27 6.02 -10.50
N LEU A 252 11.39 6.74 -10.51
CA LEU A 252 12.41 6.68 -9.50
C LEU A 252 12.54 8.04 -8.81
N PHE A 253 12.44 8.06 -7.50
CA PHE A 253 12.79 9.19 -6.66
C PHE A 253 14.17 9.00 -6.05
N ASN A 254 14.97 10.07 -6.02
CA ASN A 254 16.21 10.12 -5.29
C ASN A 254 16.20 11.38 -4.41
N ILE A 255 15.90 11.21 -3.14
CA ILE A 255 15.80 12.29 -2.15
C ILE A 255 17.19 12.44 -1.52
N GLN A 256 17.75 13.65 -1.57
CA GLN A 256 19.15 13.88 -1.22
C GLN A 256 19.30 14.90 -0.08
N TYR A 257 20.22 14.60 0.82
CA TYR A 257 20.78 15.51 1.81
C TYR A 257 22.23 15.82 1.48
N THR A 258 22.65 17.08 1.64
CA THR A 258 24.08 17.41 1.62
C THR A 258 24.75 16.88 2.89
N ILE A 259 25.86 16.19 2.74
CA ILE A 259 26.68 15.68 3.84
C ILE A 259 27.71 16.73 4.25
N VAL A 260 28.29 17.42 3.27
CA VAL A 260 29.29 18.49 3.49
C VAL A 260 28.60 19.81 3.29
N ASP A 261 28.55 20.64 4.35
CA ASP A 261 28.08 22.02 4.28
C ASP A 261 29.11 22.95 3.68
#